data_7346c7736f17b0acb5de2e0386da9a7c
#
_entry.id   7346c7736f17b0acb5de2e0386da9a7c
#
_cell.length_a   1.000
_cell.length_b   1.000
_cell.length_c   1.000
_cell.angle_alpha   90.00
_cell.angle_beta   90.00
_cell.angle_gamma   90.00
#
_symmetry.space_group_name_H-M   'P 1'
#
loop_
_entity.id
_entity.type
_entity.pdbx_description
1 polymer ?
#
loop_
_entity_poly.entity_id
_entity_poly.type
_entity_poly.pdbx_seq_one_letter_code
_entity_poly.pdbx_strand_id
1 'polypeptide(L)'
;MTNTSHEVAKGPHHESGAAPSALSAHSIVKRFPGVLANDSVDFDVLPGEVHTLLGENGAGKSTLAAMLCGLYQPDSGYISRNGERITLSSPRAGLHHGIAMVHQHFRLVERFTVAENVILGSRDLSYKLNRSELEDKVAAVAESYGLPIEPGATVGDLSVGQRQRVEIVKALYQGAEILLLDEPTAVLVPAEVEKLFENVHAMTQAGKSIVFISHKLGEVVEISDRVTVLRNGRVTGHVSGRGAADTKELARLMVGRDIELTTQRASHATGHEVLQIRDLSLSLNGVSVLSDISFNVHAGEMVGIAGVAGNGQRELADTIAGLMSPSSGSVAISGSMTTDRGPIHARELGLAYVPEDRLGMGLVPSMSILDNLLLTRDRHIVVDRTSVRPEATRLIEQFEIKANGPDHVARKLSGGNAQKVLLARELSGGRSATKLLVVCSPTRGLDVGAIETVRALLDDARSAGQAILLISEDLDEVMSLSDRILVLYRGSIVHETPGATAQLSTVGAAMAGLTTEGNS
;
A
#
# COMPACT_ATOMS: atom_id res chain seq x y z
N MET A 1 -56.24 19.22 27.70
CA MET A 1 -55.33 19.49 28.84
C MET A 1 -54.45 18.27 28.99
N THR A 2 -53.27 18.33 28.56
CA THR A 2 -52.00 17.85 29.14
C THR A 2 -50.92 18.01 28.06
N ASN A 3 -50.15 19.02 28.32
CA ASN A 3 -48.98 19.43 27.59
C ASN A 3 -47.85 18.44 27.93
N THR A 4 -47.24 17.78 26.92
CA THR A 4 -46.01 17.00 27.09
C THR A 4 -44.92 17.66 26.23
N SER A 5 -44.14 18.48 26.90
CA SER A 5 -42.92 19.09 26.38
C SER A 5 -41.87 18.01 26.05
N HIS A 6 -41.42 17.97 24.79
CA HIS A 6 -40.26 17.22 24.39
C HIS A 6 -38.99 17.93 24.88
N GLU A 7 -38.33 17.29 25.83
CA GLU A 7 -37.01 17.66 26.33
C GLU A 7 -35.97 17.31 25.24
N VAL A 8 -35.35 18.34 24.69
CA VAL A 8 -34.23 18.20 23.74
C VAL A 8 -33.01 17.77 24.59
N ALA A 9 -32.53 16.56 24.36
CA ALA A 9 -31.31 16.05 24.96
C ALA A 9 -30.13 16.93 24.56
N LYS A 10 -29.57 17.63 25.55
CA LYS A 10 -28.29 18.34 25.44
C LYS A 10 -27.18 17.32 25.24
N GLY A 11 -26.38 17.51 24.17
CA GLY A 11 -25.15 16.77 23.94
C GLY A 11 -24.15 16.88 25.09
N PRO A 12 -23.16 15.99 25.20
CA PRO A 12 -22.27 15.92 26.33
C PRO A 12 -21.46 17.21 26.45
N HIS A 13 -21.58 17.83 27.60
CA HIS A 13 -20.75 18.95 28.02
C HIS A 13 -19.30 18.48 28.17
N HIS A 14 -18.35 19.13 27.49
CA HIS A 14 -16.93 19.01 27.78
C HIS A 14 -16.66 19.32 29.24
N GLU A 15 -16.11 18.37 29.98
CA GLU A 15 -15.56 18.59 31.30
C GLU A 15 -14.44 19.63 31.20
N SER A 16 -14.61 20.71 31.95
CA SER A 16 -13.68 21.82 32.04
C SER A 16 -12.45 21.38 32.85
N GLY A 17 -11.32 21.14 32.16
CA GLY A 17 -10.04 20.82 32.79
C GLY A 17 -8.96 20.24 31.86
N ALA A 18 -9.31 19.77 30.67
CA ALA A 18 -8.34 19.26 29.71
C ALA A 18 -7.63 20.41 28.95
N ALA A 19 -6.32 20.29 28.75
CA ALA A 19 -5.58 21.22 27.90
C ALA A 19 -6.22 21.29 26.50
N PRO A 20 -6.24 22.49 25.88
CA PRO A 20 -6.81 22.63 24.54
C PRO A 20 -6.07 21.75 23.55
N SER A 21 -6.81 21.09 22.64
CA SER A 21 -6.24 20.29 21.56
C SER A 21 -5.32 21.16 20.69
N ALA A 22 -4.17 20.62 20.28
CA ALA A 22 -3.23 21.31 19.40
C ALA A 22 -3.88 21.63 18.05
N LEU A 23 -4.73 20.73 17.53
CA LEU A 23 -5.48 20.91 16.29
C LEU A 23 -6.82 20.19 16.42
N SER A 24 -7.91 20.80 15.95
CA SER A 24 -9.22 20.14 15.93
C SER A 24 -9.98 20.48 14.65
N ALA A 25 -10.73 19.51 14.17
CA ALA A 25 -11.70 19.61 13.09
C ALA A 25 -13.10 19.37 13.69
N HIS A 26 -14.04 20.25 13.40
CA HIS A 26 -15.38 20.23 13.96
C HIS A 26 -16.42 20.09 12.86
N SER A 27 -17.15 18.96 12.87
CA SER A 27 -18.26 18.62 11.96
C SER A 27 -17.89 18.88 10.48
N ILE A 28 -16.71 18.46 10.09
CA ILE A 28 -16.17 18.70 8.74
C ILE A 28 -16.95 17.92 7.68
N VAL A 29 -17.42 18.64 6.67
CA VAL A 29 -18.05 18.05 5.47
C VAL A 29 -17.23 18.43 4.24
N LYS A 30 -16.98 17.42 3.38
CA LYS A 30 -16.37 17.62 2.07
C LYS A 30 -17.04 16.79 1.00
N ARG A 31 -17.49 17.46 -0.09
CA ARG A 31 -18.14 16.84 -1.25
C ARG A 31 -17.29 17.06 -2.49
N PHE A 32 -17.20 16.02 -3.29
CA PHE A 32 -16.71 16.08 -4.67
C PHE A 32 -17.83 15.61 -5.61
N PRO A 33 -17.75 15.87 -6.92
CA PRO A 33 -18.78 15.40 -7.87
C PRO A 33 -19.02 13.88 -7.73
N GLY A 34 -20.22 13.51 -7.26
CA GLY A 34 -20.62 12.12 -7.06
C GLY A 34 -20.12 11.43 -5.78
N VAL A 35 -19.34 12.12 -4.90
CA VAL A 35 -18.77 11.52 -3.69
C VAL A 35 -18.88 12.46 -2.50
N LEU A 36 -19.41 11.97 -1.38
CA LEU A 36 -19.33 12.60 -0.07
C LEU A 36 -18.10 12.03 0.66
N ALA A 37 -16.98 12.74 0.58
CA ALA A 37 -15.69 12.25 1.07
C ALA A 37 -15.56 12.32 2.59
N ASN A 38 -16.14 13.37 3.23
CA ASN A 38 -16.24 13.49 4.68
C ASN A 38 -17.64 13.99 5.02
N ASP A 39 -18.24 13.43 6.05
CA ASP A 39 -19.62 13.69 6.49
C ASP A 39 -19.66 13.90 8.00
N SER A 40 -19.66 15.17 8.39
CA SER A 40 -19.70 15.61 9.81
C SER A 40 -18.59 14.98 10.65
N VAL A 41 -17.35 15.02 10.16
CA VAL A 41 -16.19 14.45 10.84
C VAL A 41 -15.70 15.38 11.93
N ASP A 42 -15.63 14.86 13.16
CA ASP A 42 -14.93 15.45 14.29
C ASP A 42 -13.60 14.72 14.50
N PHE A 43 -12.51 15.48 14.65
CA PHE A 43 -11.16 14.94 14.83
C PHE A 43 -10.33 15.93 15.62
N ASP A 44 -9.53 15.47 16.57
CA ASP A 44 -8.66 16.32 17.36
C ASP A 44 -7.29 15.69 17.60
N VAL A 45 -6.28 16.51 17.82
CA VAL A 45 -4.91 16.09 18.14
C VAL A 45 -4.47 16.83 19.40
N LEU A 46 -3.98 16.09 20.38
CA LEU A 46 -3.41 16.65 21.60
C LEU A 46 -1.94 17.06 21.40
N PRO A 47 -1.42 18.00 22.21
CA PRO A 47 0.00 18.34 22.18
C PRO A 47 0.89 17.14 22.50
N GLY A 48 1.88 16.87 21.64
CA GLY A 48 2.89 15.82 21.86
C GLY A 48 2.41 14.40 21.69
N GLU A 49 1.24 14.15 21.08
CA GLU A 49 0.75 12.80 20.81
C GLU A 49 0.96 12.33 19.37
N VAL A 50 0.95 11.03 19.17
CA VAL A 50 0.72 10.38 17.89
C VAL A 50 -0.75 9.99 17.81
N HIS A 51 -1.54 10.76 17.05
CA HIS A 51 -2.94 10.43 16.78
C HIS A 51 -3.07 9.80 15.39
N THR A 52 -3.46 8.56 15.34
CA THR A 52 -3.63 7.87 14.04
C THR A 52 -5.03 8.05 13.49
N LEU A 53 -5.08 8.41 12.20
CA LEU A 53 -6.28 8.40 11.37
C LEU A 53 -6.29 7.11 10.56
N LEU A 54 -7.07 6.13 11.03
CA LEU A 54 -7.16 4.79 10.47
C LEU A 54 -8.40 4.66 9.58
N GLY A 55 -8.34 3.86 8.53
CA GLY A 55 -9.50 3.53 7.69
C GLY A 55 -9.09 2.92 6.37
N GLU A 56 -10.04 2.34 5.65
CA GLU A 56 -9.82 1.77 4.32
C GLU A 56 -9.50 2.84 3.26
N ASN A 57 -9.03 2.39 2.09
CA ASN A 57 -8.86 3.26 0.94
C ASN A 57 -10.21 3.86 0.50
N GLY A 58 -10.25 5.18 0.31
CA GLY A 58 -11.51 5.87 0.02
C GLY A 58 -12.35 6.23 1.26
N ALA A 59 -11.92 5.91 2.49
CA ALA A 59 -12.63 6.26 3.71
C ALA A 59 -12.67 7.78 4.02
N GLY A 60 -11.90 8.61 3.29
CA GLY A 60 -11.86 10.05 3.48
C GLY A 60 -10.64 10.57 4.25
N LYS A 61 -9.68 9.72 4.62
CA LYS A 61 -8.48 10.08 5.41
C LYS A 61 -7.63 11.19 4.76
N SER A 62 -7.15 10.94 3.55
CA SER A 62 -6.30 11.91 2.82
C SER A 62 -7.06 13.19 2.48
N THR A 63 -8.41 13.13 2.33
CA THR A 63 -9.25 14.31 2.15
C THR A 63 -9.30 15.16 3.43
N LEU A 64 -9.48 14.53 4.59
CA LEU A 64 -9.43 15.21 5.89
C LEU A 64 -8.05 15.83 6.11
N ALA A 65 -6.98 15.07 5.91
CA ALA A 65 -5.60 15.55 6.04
C ALA A 65 -5.32 16.75 5.12
N ALA A 66 -5.80 16.70 3.87
CA ALA A 66 -5.67 17.79 2.90
C ALA A 66 -6.41 19.06 3.36
N MET A 67 -7.52 18.95 4.09
CA MET A 67 -8.19 20.10 4.70
C MET A 67 -7.42 20.61 5.91
N LEU A 68 -6.89 19.71 6.77
CA LEU A 68 -6.10 20.08 7.94
C LEU A 68 -4.78 20.79 7.59
N CYS A 69 -4.21 20.54 6.42
CA CYS A 69 -3.01 21.27 5.95
C CYS A 69 -3.33 22.45 5.01
N GLY A 70 -4.62 22.71 4.72
CA GLY A 70 -5.04 23.84 3.88
C GLY A 70 -4.98 23.61 2.38
N LEU A 71 -4.83 22.36 1.91
CA LEU A 71 -4.88 22.02 0.47
C LEU A 71 -6.30 22.07 -0.08
N TYR A 72 -7.29 21.70 0.72
CA TYR A 72 -8.73 21.85 0.44
C TYR A 72 -9.41 22.67 1.52
N GLN A 73 -10.54 23.31 1.15
CA GLN A 73 -11.44 23.93 2.11
C GLN A 73 -12.60 22.98 2.43
N PRO A 74 -13.03 22.88 3.69
CA PRO A 74 -14.27 22.17 4.00
C PRO A 74 -15.47 22.92 3.40
N ASP A 75 -16.49 22.17 3.01
CA ASP A 75 -17.76 22.75 2.53
C ASP A 75 -18.65 23.19 3.70
N SER A 76 -18.49 22.53 4.87
CA SER A 76 -19.05 22.97 6.15
C SER A 76 -18.19 22.46 7.32
N GLY A 77 -18.46 23.00 8.52
CA GLY A 77 -17.61 22.78 9.68
C GLY A 77 -16.49 23.82 9.77
N TYR A 78 -15.56 23.62 10.70
CA TYR A 78 -14.40 24.51 10.87
C TYR A 78 -13.22 23.78 11.51
N ILE A 79 -12.04 24.38 11.38
CA ILE A 79 -10.79 23.89 11.98
C ILE A 79 -10.38 24.90 13.06
N SER A 80 -9.88 24.40 14.20
CA SER A 80 -9.35 25.21 15.28
C SER A 80 -7.95 24.76 15.68
N ARG A 81 -7.13 25.69 16.13
CA ARG A 81 -5.80 25.45 16.65
C ARG A 81 -5.69 26.06 18.06
N ASN A 82 -5.26 25.25 19.03
CA ASN A 82 -5.21 25.65 20.45
C ASN A 82 -6.54 26.27 20.93
N GLY A 83 -7.68 25.76 20.43
CA GLY A 83 -9.02 26.24 20.74
C GLY A 83 -9.50 27.45 19.92
N GLU A 84 -8.65 28.11 19.14
CA GLU A 84 -9.02 29.23 18.28
C GLU A 84 -9.36 28.77 16.87
N ARG A 85 -10.50 29.25 16.34
CA ARG A 85 -10.89 28.94 14.95
C ARG A 85 -9.91 29.58 13.98
N ILE A 86 -9.40 28.76 13.04
CA ILE A 86 -8.47 29.21 12.01
C ILE A 86 -9.04 28.97 10.59
N THR A 87 -8.51 29.71 9.62
CA THR A 87 -8.85 29.52 8.21
C THR A 87 -7.58 29.14 7.42
N LEU A 88 -7.56 27.93 6.91
CA LEU A 88 -6.43 27.36 6.17
C LEU A 88 -6.66 27.50 4.66
N SER A 89 -6.48 28.71 4.11
CA SER A 89 -6.76 29.00 2.69
C SER A 89 -5.75 28.42 1.70
N SER A 90 -4.61 27.94 2.17
CA SER A 90 -3.54 27.33 1.37
C SER A 90 -2.59 26.51 2.26
N PRO A 91 -1.76 25.61 1.71
CA PRO A 91 -0.72 24.92 2.48
C PRO A 91 0.27 25.89 3.15
N ARG A 92 0.52 27.06 2.55
CA ARG A 92 1.34 28.11 3.15
C ARG A 92 0.68 28.71 4.39
N ALA A 93 -0.66 28.83 4.40
CA ALA A 93 -1.40 29.23 5.60
C ALA A 93 -1.33 28.14 6.68
N GLY A 94 -1.43 26.85 6.30
CA GLY A 94 -1.21 25.72 7.21
C GLY A 94 0.15 25.79 7.89
N LEU A 95 1.20 25.96 7.10
CA LEU A 95 2.57 26.07 7.61
C LEU A 95 2.75 27.30 8.52
N HIS A 96 2.05 28.40 8.24
CA HIS A 96 2.06 29.59 9.12
C HIS A 96 1.46 29.30 10.50
N HIS A 97 0.52 28.37 10.55
CA HIS A 97 -0.04 27.86 11.81
C HIS A 97 0.74 26.65 12.37
N GLY A 98 1.95 26.37 11.84
CA GLY A 98 2.80 25.26 12.27
C GLY A 98 2.29 23.88 11.83
N ILE A 99 1.46 23.79 10.81
CA ILE A 99 0.91 22.53 10.28
C ILE A 99 1.57 22.21 8.96
N ALA A 100 2.22 21.05 8.84
CA ALA A 100 2.81 20.56 7.60
C ALA A 100 2.37 19.13 7.30
N MET A 101 2.38 18.76 6.01
CA MET A 101 2.04 17.42 5.55
C MET A 101 3.19 16.82 4.74
N VAL A 102 3.58 15.62 5.11
CA VAL A 102 4.46 14.73 4.34
C VAL A 102 3.55 13.80 3.54
N HIS A 103 3.65 13.90 2.23
CA HIS A 103 2.77 13.17 1.31
C HIS A 103 3.29 11.76 1.03
N GLN A 104 2.40 10.86 0.65
CA GLN A 104 2.72 9.49 0.22
C GLN A 104 3.74 9.46 -0.93
N HIS A 105 3.64 10.39 -1.88
CA HIS A 105 4.62 10.59 -2.95
C HIS A 105 5.48 11.81 -2.64
N PHE A 106 6.79 11.63 -2.60
CA PHE A 106 7.74 12.69 -2.27
C PHE A 106 7.64 13.88 -3.22
N ARG A 107 7.64 15.08 -2.65
CA ARG A 107 7.62 16.35 -3.40
C ARG A 107 8.99 17.00 -3.39
N LEU A 108 10.02 16.21 -3.68
CA LEU A 108 11.41 16.63 -3.76
C LEU A 108 11.84 16.82 -5.22
N VAL A 109 12.72 17.78 -5.44
CA VAL A 109 13.36 18.01 -6.73
C VAL A 109 14.62 17.14 -6.80
N GLU A 110 14.60 16.09 -7.61
CA GLU A 110 15.65 15.07 -7.65
C GLU A 110 17.05 15.62 -8.00
N ARG A 111 17.12 16.66 -8.82
CA ARG A 111 18.38 17.29 -9.26
C ARG A 111 18.98 18.23 -8.21
N PHE A 112 18.25 18.57 -7.17
CA PHE A 112 18.69 19.45 -6.10
C PHE A 112 19.35 18.64 -4.99
N THR A 113 20.23 19.33 -4.24
CA THR A 113 20.77 18.76 -3.00
C THR A 113 19.67 18.70 -1.91
N VAL A 114 19.94 17.94 -0.86
CA VAL A 114 19.08 17.87 0.31
C VAL A 114 18.87 19.27 0.90
N ALA A 115 19.95 20.02 1.12
CA ALA A 115 19.86 21.38 1.66
C ALA A 115 19.01 22.31 0.77
N GLU A 116 19.20 22.28 -0.55
CA GLU A 116 18.41 23.06 -1.49
C GLU A 116 16.90 22.71 -1.44
N ASN A 117 16.57 21.40 -1.32
CA ASN A 117 15.18 20.95 -1.17
C ASN A 117 14.55 21.40 0.15
N VAL A 118 15.29 21.34 1.25
CA VAL A 118 14.80 21.71 2.60
C VAL A 118 14.42 23.21 2.65
N ILE A 119 15.24 24.08 2.08
CA ILE A 119 14.98 25.53 2.09
C ILE A 119 13.97 25.98 1.04
N LEU A 120 13.66 25.13 0.08
CA LEU A 120 12.75 25.49 -1.00
C LEU A 120 11.39 25.94 -0.45
N GLY A 121 11.05 27.22 -0.67
CA GLY A 121 9.83 27.84 -0.15
C GLY A 121 9.94 28.43 1.24
N SER A 122 11.10 28.38 1.91
CA SER A 122 11.33 29.09 3.18
C SER A 122 11.38 30.62 2.98
N ARG A 123 11.05 31.37 4.06
CA ARG A 123 11.08 32.85 4.02
C ARG A 123 12.48 33.44 4.17
N ASP A 124 13.41 32.67 4.70
CA ASP A 124 14.77 33.13 5.07
C ASP A 124 15.77 33.09 3.91
N LEU A 125 15.30 33.05 2.67
CA LEU A 125 16.14 33.12 1.48
C LEU A 125 16.76 34.51 1.37
N SER A 126 17.86 34.74 2.08
CA SER A 126 18.75 35.89 1.81
C SER A 126 19.41 35.72 0.45
N TYR A 127 19.54 36.82 -0.31
CA TYR A 127 20.18 36.83 -1.62
C TYR A 127 21.66 36.41 -1.63
N LYS A 128 22.26 36.18 -0.44
CA LYS A 128 23.65 35.72 -0.23
C LYS A 128 23.65 34.49 0.68
N LEU A 129 23.09 33.38 0.24
CA LEU A 129 23.24 32.13 0.96
C LEU A 129 24.63 31.55 0.71
N ASN A 130 25.45 31.47 1.75
CA ASN A 130 26.64 30.64 1.77
C ASN A 130 26.19 29.18 1.85
N ARG A 131 26.57 28.36 0.87
CA ARG A 131 26.18 26.94 0.78
C ARG A 131 26.56 26.17 2.04
N SER A 132 27.75 26.37 2.58
CA SER A 132 28.20 25.68 3.80
C SER A 132 27.33 26.06 5.00
N GLU A 133 27.01 27.35 5.19
CA GLU A 133 26.18 27.81 6.30
C GLU A 133 24.74 27.25 6.21
N LEU A 134 24.25 27.02 4.98
CA LEU A 134 22.96 26.39 4.76
C LEU A 134 23.00 24.91 5.11
N GLU A 135 24.01 24.19 4.65
CA GLU A 135 24.20 22.77 4.94
C GLU A 135 24.34 22.55 6.46
N ASP A 136 25.07 23.42 7.17
CA ASP A 136 25.22 23.37 8.62
C ASP A 136 23.87 23.58 9.36
N LYS A 137 23.05 24.56 8.93
CA LYS A 137 21.73 24.82 9.51
C LYS A 137 20.78 23.63 9.31
N VAL A 138 20.78 23.05 8.11
CA VAL A 138 19.93 21.90 7.79
C VAL A 138 20.39 20.67 8.58
N ALA A 139 21.70 20.45 8.71
CA ALA A 139 22.25 19.37 9.53
C ALA A 139 21.86 19.52 11.01
N ALA A 140 21.99 20.73 11.57
CA ALA A 140 21.64 21.01 12.97
C ALA A 140 20.16 20.72 13.28
N VAL A 141 19.23 21.10 12.38
CA VAL A 141 17.81 20.77 12.54
C VAL A 141 17.61 19.26 12.48
N ALA A 142 18.22 18.58 11.52
CA ALA A 142 18.10 17.13 11.37
C ALA A 142 18.61 16.39 12.62
N GLU A 143 19.78 16.79 13.12
CA GLU A 143 20.41 16.21 14.32
C GLU A 143 19.55 16.41 15.58
N SER A 144 18.91 17.58 15.73
CA SER A 144 18.05 17.87 16.88
C SER A 144 16.84 16.95 17.04
N TYR A 145 16.43 16.27 15.94
CA TYR A 145 15.33 15.29 15.93
C TYR A 145 15.79 13.85 15.64
N GLY A 146 17.09 13.58 15.67
CA GLY A 146 17.63 12.26 15.41
C GLY A 146 17.43 11.76 13.96
N LEU A 147 17.32 12.68 13.00
CA LEU A 147 17.08 12.42 11.58
C LEU A 147 18.38 12.59 10.78
N PRO A 148 19.32 11.63 10.77
CA PRO A 148 20.58 11.81 10.07
C PRO A 148 20.33 11.94 8.57
N ILE A 149 20.84 13.06 7.99
CA ILE A 149 20.80 13.36 6.55
C ILE A 149 22.16 13.90 6.12
N GLU A 150 22.46 13.81 4.84
CA GLU A 150 23.65 14.41 4.24
C GLU A 150 23.21 15.64 3.40
N PRO A 151 23.37 16.87 3.90
CA PRO A 151 22.83 18.07 3.26
C PRO A 151 23.33 18.33 1.85
N GLY A 152 24.57 17.92 1.55
CA GLY A 152 25.21 18.09 0.24
C GLY A 152 24.86 17.00 -0.78
N ALA A 153 24.24 15.89 -0.37
CA ALA A 153 23.88 14.79 -1.27
C ALA A 153 22.76 15.20 -2.24
N THR A 154 22.81 14.67 -3.48
CA THR A 154 21.75 14.87 -4.48
C THR A 154 20.56 13.98 -4.13
N VAL A 155 19.35 14.54 -4.11
CA VAL A 155 18.14 13.80 -3.74
C VAL A 155 17.86 12.61 -4.67
N GLY A 156 18.24 12.72 -5.96
CA GLY A 156 18.11 11.63 -6.93
C GLY A 156 18.86 10.35 -6.55
N ASP A 157 19.98 10.48 -5.80
CA ASP A 157 20.84 9.37 -5.41
C ASP A 157 20.43 8.72 -4.07
N LEU A 158 19.43 9.28 -3.39
CA LEU A 158 18.98 8.84 -2.08
C LEU A 158 18.04 7.64 -2.15
N SER A 159 18.13 6.73 -1.17
CA SER A 159 17.14 5.69 -0.95
C SER A 159 15.77 6.29 -0.58
N VAL A 160 14.74 5.48 -0.69
CA VAL A 160 13.35 5.89 -0.35
C VAL A 160 13.26 6.38 1.10
N GLY A 161 13.83 5.65 2.05
CA GLY A 161 13.84 6.04 3.47
C GLY A 161 14.65 7.31 3.74
N GLN A 162 15.74 7.55 2.97
CA GLN A 162 16.49 8.81 3.04
C GLN A 162 15.65 9.99 2.51
N ARG A 163 14.98 9.84 1.37
CA ARG A 163 14.07 10.87 0.80
C ARG A 163 12.96 11.23 1.78
N GLN A 164 12.41 10.25 2.47
CA GLN A 164 11.38 10.48 3.50
C GLN A 164 11.93 11.32 4.67
N ARG A 165 13.12 11.00 5.17
CA ARG A 165 13.77 11.84 6.19
C ARG A 165 13.96 13.29 5.72
N VAL A 166 14.33 13.50 4.46
CA VAL A 166 14.44 14.84 3.87
C VAL A 166 13.11 15.59 3.89
N GLU A 167 11.99 14.94 3.54
CA GLU A 167 10.65 15.57 3.62
C GLU A 167 10.27 15.95 5.05
N ILE A 168 10.56 15.08 6.03
CA ILE A 168 10.30 15.37 7.45
C ILE A 168 11.17 16.55 7.91
N VAL A 169 12.47 16.52 7.62
CA VAL A 169 13.40 17.61 7.99
C VAL A 169 12.99 18.92 7.34
N LYS A 170 12.54 18.90 6.07
CA LYS A 170 12.00 20.06 5.37
C LYS A 170 10.81 20.67 6.12
N ALA A 171 9.86 19.86 6.56
CA ALA A 171 8.71 20.33 7.33
C ALA A 171 9.13 20.93 8.68
N LEU A 172 10.05 20.28 9.41
CA LEU A 172 10.58 20.75 10.69
C LEU A 172 11.39 22.05 10.54
N TYR A 173 12.25 22.15 9.52
CA TYR A 173 13.01 23.35 9.21
C TYR A 173 12.09 24.57 8.93
N GLN A 174 10.95 24.32 8.30
CA GLN A 174 9.93 25.33 8.02
C GLN A 174 9.05 25.68 9.23
N GLY A 175 9.34 25.10 10.40
CA GLY A 175 8.69 25.43 11.67
C GLY A 175 7.42 24.62 11.96
N ALA A 176 7.26 23.42 11.41
CA ALA A 176 6.13 22.56 11.73
C ALA A 176 6.13 22.17 13.21
N GLU A 177 4.96 22.28 13.84
CA GLU A 177 4.66 21.82 15.20
C GLU A 177 3.72 20.61 15.17
N ILE A 178 2.92 20.51 14.10
CA ILE A 178 2.02 19.40 13.81
C ILE A 178 2.38 18.85 12.43
N LEU A 179 2.76 17.57 12.38
CA LEU A 179 3.09 16.87 11.14
C LEU A 179 1.99 15.87 10.81
N LEU A 180 1.45 15.96 9.60
CA LEU A 180 0.57 14.95 9.03
C LEU A 180 1.42 14.04 8.13
N LEU A 181 1.51 12.76 8.46
CA LEU A 181 2.26 11.75 7.72
C LEU A 181 1.26 10.85 6.97
N ASP A 182 1.17 11.00 5.65
CA ASP A 182 0.20 10.25 4.82
C ASP A 182 0.83 8.97 4.27
N GLU A 183 0.44 7.82 4.83
CA GLU A 183 0.94 6.48 4.52
C GLU A 183 2.48 6.40 4.45
N PRO A 184 3.19 6.85 5.50
CA PRO A 184 4.63 7.04 5.40
C PRO A 184 5.44 5.75 5.29
N THR A 185 4.84 4.59 5.54
CA THR A 185 5.48 3.27 5.53
C THR A 185 5.22 2.47 4.25
N ALA A 186 4.43 3.02 3.31
CA ALA A 186 3.96 2.29 2.13
C ALA A 186 5.07 1.71 1.23
N VAL A 187 6.26 2.30 1.28
CA VAL A 187 7.40 1.95 0.41
C VAL A 187 8.68 1.63 1.19
N LEU A 188 8.58 1.49 2.52
CA LEU A 188 9.72 1.23 3.41
C LEU A 188 9.87 -0.27 3.69
N VAL A 189 11.11 -0.72 3.85
CA VAL A 189 11.39 -2.05 4.41
C VAL A 189 11.21 -2.04 5.94
N PRO A 190 10.98 -3.21 6.60
CA PRO A 190 10.71 -3.27 8.04
C PRO A 190 11.71 -2.51 8.92
N ALA A 191 13.02 -2.64 8.66
CA ALA A 191 14.05 -1.91 9.40
C ALA A 191 13.94 -0.37 9.24
N GLU A 192 13.46 0.12 8.10
CA GLU A 192 13.22 1.55 7.88
C GLU A 192 11.93 2.00 8.58
N VAL A 193 10.92 1.11 8.71
CA VAL A 193 9.69 1.37 9.47
C VAL A 193 10.00 1.52 10.95
N GLU A 194 10.77 0.60 11.55
CA GLU A 194 11.24 0.69 12.94
C GLU A 194 11.96 2.03 13.19
N LYS A 195 12.87 2.40 12.27
CA LYS A 195 13.60 3.67 12.36
C LYS A 195 12.69 4.89 12.24
N LEU A 196 11.67 4.83 11.38
CA LEU A 196 10.67 5.89 11.30
C LEU A 196 9.90 6.03 12.62
N PHE A 197 9.50 4.93 13.26
CA PHE A 197 8.79 4.94 14.53
C PHE A 197 9.64 5.52 15.67
N GLU A 198 10.93 5.16 15.73
CA GLU A 198 11.88 5.81 16.66
C GLU A 198 11.93 7.34 16.44
N ASN A 199 11.99 7.77 15.17
CA ASN A 199 12.03 9.20 14.83
C ASN A 199 10.72 9.91 15.21
N VAL A 200 9.56 9.28 14.97
CA VAL A 200 8.26 9.81 15.38
C VAL A 200 8.19 9.96 16.90
N HIS A 201 8.66 8.97 17.66
CA HIS A 201 8.71 9.06 19.13
C HIS A 201 9.67 10.17 19.60
N ALA A 202 10.84 10.32 18.98
CA ALA A 202 11.76 11.41 19.32
C ALA A 202 11.11 12.79 19.06
N MET A 203 10.39 12.95 17.94
CA MET A 203 9.67 14.18 17.65
C MET A 203 8.56 14.48 18.66
N THR A 204 7.78 13.49 19.10
CA THR A 204 6.73 13.72 20.11
C THR A 204 7.32 14.04 21.49
N GLN A 205 8.44 13.41 21.87
CA GLN A 205 9.19 13.79 23.09
C GLN A 205 9.74 15.22 23.02
N ALA A 206 10.07 15.70 21.82
CA ALA A 206 10.45 17.10 21.57
C ALA A 206 9.24 18.06 21.44
N GLY A 207 8.03 17.60 21.78
CA GLY A 207 6.81 18.40 21.83
C GLY A 207 6.07 18.56 20.48
N LYS A 208 6.47 17.82 19.44
CA LYS A 208 5.73 17.81 18.18
C LYS A 208 4.51 16.90 18.26
N SER A 209 3.40 17.28 17.61
CA SER A 209 2.21 16.44 17.49
C SER A 209 2.17 15.80 16.11
N ILE A 210 1.82 14.52 16.04
CA ILE A 210 1.85 13.74 14.79
C ILE A 210 0.44 13.23 14.47
N VAL A 211 -0.04 13.50 13.28
CA VAL A 211 -1.18 12.78 12.68
C VAL A 211 -0.63 11.71 11.76
N PHE A 212 -0.73 10.47 12.19
CA PHE A 212 -0.26 9.32 11.41
C PHE A 212 -1.43 8.74 10.63
N ILE A 213 -1.34 8.69 9.30
CA ILE A 213 -2.41 8.19 8.44
C ILE A 213 -1.97 6.84 7.90
N SER A 214 -2.73 5.79 8.22
CA SER A 214 -2.42 4.43 7.77
C SER A 214 -3.71 3.62 7.55
N HIS A 215 -3.57 2.51 6.84
CA HIS A 215 -4.56 1.46 6.75
C HIS A 215 -4.01 0.12 7.28
N LYS A 216 -2.75 0.08 7.74
CA LYS A 216 -2.07 -1.10 8.27
C LYS A 216 -2.24 -1.20 9.78
N LEU A 217 -3.01 -2.20 10.23
CA LEU A 217 -3.39 -2.36 11.64
C LEU A 217 -2.19 -2.57 12.57
N GLY A 218 -1.19 -3.36 12.15
CA GLY A 218 0.02 -3.62 12.94
C GLY A 218 0.79 -2.34 13.29
N GLU A 219 0.99 -1.47 12.29
CA GLU A 219 1.67 -0.18 12.48
C GLU A 219 0.91 0.72 13.45
N VAL A 220 -0.43 0.74 13.32
CA VAL A 220 -1.30 1.58 14.17
C VAL A 220 -1.23 1.16 15.63
N VAL A 221 -1.26 -0.13 15.92
CA VAL A 221 -1.14 -0.66 17.29
C VAL A 221 0.20 -0.29 17.91
N GLU A 222 1.27 -0.28 17.13
CA GLU A 222 2.63 -0.02 17.61
C GLU A 222 2.90 1.47 17.88
N ILE A 223 2.45 2.36 16.96
CA ILE A 223 2.87 3.77 17.01
C ILE A 223 1.91 4.68 17.75
N SER A 224 0.62 4.33 17.87
CA SER A 224 -0.43 5.28 18.22
C SER A 224 -0.65 5.44 19.71
N ASP A 225 -0.81 6.70 20.16
CA ASP A 225 -1.38 7.01 21.48
C ASP A 225 -2.91 6.99 21.43
N ARG A 226 -3.50 7.48 20.34
CA ARG A 226 -4.94 7.47 20.04
C ARG A 226 -5.19 7.13 18.58
N VAL A 227 -6.33 6.51 18.33
CA VAL A 227 -6.75 6.11 16.97
C VAL A 227 -8.17 6.60 16.73
N THR A 228 -8.38 7.30 15.63
CA THR A 228 -9.72 7.61 15.08
C THR A 228 -9.93 6.79 13.82
N VAL A 229 -11.01 6.01 13.78
CA VAL A 229 -11.32 5.16 12.63
C VAL A 229 -12.35 5.84 11.73
N LEU A 230 -12.00 6.04 10.45
CA LEU A 230 -12.90 6.53 9.41
C LEU A 230 -13.39 5.38 8.53
N ARG A 231 -14.69 5.41 8.23
CA ARG A 231 -15.33 4.54 7.24
C ARG A 231 -16.41 5.30 6.47
N ASN A 232 -16.36 5.24 5.13
CA ASN A 232 -17.33 5.93 4.26
C ASN A 232 -17.53 7.43 4.60
N GLY A 233 -16.43 8.13 4.91
CA GLY A 233 -16.44 9.54 5.24
C GLY A 233 -16.90 9.89 6.66
N ARG A 234 -17.18 8.94 7.53
CA ARG A 234 -17.64 9.15 8.91
C ARG A 234 -16.71 8.49 9.92
N VAL A 235 -16.64 9.05 11.11
CA VAL A 235 -15.97 8.42 12.27
C VAL A 235 -16.83 7.26 12.76
N THR A 236 -16.23 6.08 12.87
CA THR A 236 -16.90 4.86 13.38
C THR A 236 -16.47 4.50 14.80
N GLY A 237 -15.37 5.06 15.28
CA GLY A 237 -14.91 4.83 16.64
C GLY A 237 -13.60 5.53 16.95
N HIS A 238 -13.31 5.59 18.24
CA HIS A 238 -12.06 6.08 18.81
C HIS A 238 -11.49 5.01 19.74
N VAL A 239 -10.19 4.76 19.67
CA VAL A 239 -9.47 3.87 20.57
C VAL A 239 -8.33 4.64 21.19
N SER A 240 -8.15 4.53 22.51
CA SER A 240 -7.14 5.27 23.28
C SER A 240 -6.25 4.31 24.06
N GLY A 241 -4.96 4.65 24.14
CA GLY A 241 -3.93 3.93 24.92
C GLY A 241 -2.97 3.13 24.04
N ARG A 242 -1.66 3.33 24.26
CA ARG A 242 -0.61 2.53 23.62
C ARG A 242 -0.75 1.05 23.98
N GLY A 243 -0.76 0.18 23.00
CA GLY A 243 -0.89 -1.27 23.19
C GLY A 243 -2.28 -1.74 23.64
N ALA A 244 -3.26 -0.83 23.81
CA ALA A 244 -4.64 -1.17 24.19
C ALA A 244 -5.53 -1.46 22.99
N ALA A 245 -5.12 -1.08 21.79
CA ALA A 245 -5.89 -1.31 20.56
C ALA A 245 -5.81 -2.78 20.15
N ASP A 246 -6.92 -3.50 20.32
CA ASP A 246 -7.05 -4.85 19.74
C ASP A 246 -7.17 -4.72 18.21
N THR A 247 -6.28 -5.37 17.49
CA THR A 247 -6.29 -5.43 16.02
C THR A 247 -7.64 -5.86 15.47
N LYS A 248 -8.34 -6.77 16.15
CA LYS A 248 -9.69 -7.23 15.76
C LYS A 248 -10.74 -6.14 15.92
N GLU A 249 -10.66 -5.36 17.00
CA GLU A 249 -11.57 -4.24 17.23
C GLU A 249 -11.37 -3.15 16.17
N LEU A 250 -10.12 -2.78 15.90
CA LEU A 250 -9.79 -1.82 14.85
C LEU A 250 -10.29 -2.30 13.47
N ALA A 251 -10.06 -3.56 13.13
CA ALA A 251 -10.55 -4.16 11.89
C ALA A 251 -12.08 -4.12 11.79
N ARG A 252 -12.79 -4.45 12.88
CA ARG A 252 -14.25 -4.37 12.95
C ARG A 252 -14.77 -2.94 12.75
N LEU A 253 -14.12 -1.95 13.36
CA LEU A 253 -14.48 -0.54 13.18
C LEU A 253 -14.25 -0.06 11.75
N MET A 254 -13.17 -0.54 11.10
CA MET A 254 -12.83 -0.20 9.71
C MET A 254 -13.83 -0.78 8.72
N VAL A 255 -14.16 -2.07 8.84
CA VAL A 255 -14.95 -2.81 7.83
C VAL A 255 -16.43 -2.88 8.22
N GLY A 256 -16.73 -2.87 9.51
CA GLY A 256 -18.10 -2.92 10.05
C GLY A 256 -18.67 -4.33 10.23
N ARG A 257 -17.85 -5.35 10.12
CA ARG A 257 -18.13 -6.75 10.43
C ARG A 257 -16.90 -7.40 11.07
N ASP A 258 -17.07 -8.53 11.71
CA ASP A 258 -15.94 -9.32 12.16
C ASP A 258 -15.18 -9.88 10.96
N ILE A 259 -13.85 -9.83 11.03
CA ILE A 259 -12.93 -10.27 9.98
C ILE A 259 -11.97 -11.29 10.57
N GLU A 260 -11.77 -12.40 9.87
CA GLU A 260 -10.67 -13.31 10.13
C GLU A 260 -9.41 -12.79 9.43
N LEU A 261 -8.56 -12.07 10.17
CA LEU A 261 -7.30 -11.51 9.65
C LEU A 261 -6.21 -12.58 9.44
N THR A 262 -6.37 -13.75 10.07
CA THR A 262 -5.45 -14.87 9.94
C THR A 262 -6.06 -15.95 9.08
N THR A 263 -5.58 -16.09 7.85
CA THR A 263 -5.79 -17.33 7.09
C THR A 263 -5.03 -18.44 7.83
N GLN A 264 -5.74 -19.42 8.41
CA GLN A 264 -5.08 -20.60 8.91
C GLN A 264 -4.44 -21.30 7.70
N ARG A 265 -3.11 -21.41 7.72
CA ARG A 265 -2.40 -22.18 6.69
C ARG A 265 -2.86 -23.63 6.81
N ALA A 266 -3.74 -24.05 5.91
CA ALA A 266 -4.00 -25.47 5.74
C ALA A 266 -2.72 -26.11 5.16
N SER A 267 -2.16 -27.09 5.83
CA SER A 267 -1.05 -27.89 5.28
C SER A 267 -1.59 -28.70 4.11
N HIS A 268 -1.19 -28.34 2.90
CA HIS A 268 -1.54 -29.10 1.70
C HIS A 268 -0.37 -30.01 1.34
N ALA A 269 -0.67 -31.24 0.91
CA ALA A 269 0.34 -32.10 0.31
C ALA A 269 0.72 -31.51 -1.06
N THR A 270 1.99 -31.17 -1.24
CA THR A 270 2.52 -30.72 -2.53
C THR A 270 2.49 -31.83 -3.55
N GLY A 271 1.96 -31.54 -4.74
CA GLY A 271 1.86 -32.48 -5.87
C GLY A 271 3.13 -32.51 -6.74
N HIS A 272 2.94 -32.78 -8.02
CA HIS A 272 4.02 -32.77 -9.00
C HIS A 272 4.52 -31.34 -9.29
N GLU A 273 5.73 -31.24 -9.82
CA GLU A 273 6.32 -29.95 -10.26
C GLU A 273 5.51 -29.37 -11.43
N VAL A 274 5.09 -28.13 -11.30
CA VAL A 274 4.30 -27.39 -12.31
C VAL A 274 5.15 -26.30 -12.97
N LEU A 275 5.91 -25.51 -12.21
CA LEU A 275 6.86 -24.53 -12.73
C LEU A 275 8.28 -24.98 -12.41
N GLN A 276 9.15 -24.90 -13.40
CA GLN A 276 10.59 -25.10 -13.23
C GLN A 276 11.34 -23.98 -13.92
N ILE A 277 12.22 -23.32 -13.17
CA ILE A 277 13.13 -22.29 -13.63
C ILE A 277 14.56 -22.79 -13.38
N ARG A 278 15.44 -22.72 -14.40
CA ARG A 278 16.84 -23.13 -14.31
C ARG A 278 17.74 -22.08 -14.90
N ASP A 279 18.71 -21.61 -14.09
CA ASP A 279 19.82 -20.74 -14.45
C ASP A 279 19.39 -19.50 -15.25
N LEU A 280 18.18 -18.97 -14.91
CA LEU A 280 17.52 -17.91 -15.65
C LEU A 280 18.24 -16.58 -15.43
N SER A 281 18.71 -15.99 -16.52
CA SER A 281 19.32 -14.66 -16.51
C SER A 281 18.67 -13.77 -17.58
N LEU A 282 18.55 -12.48 -17.26
CA LEU A 282 17.99 -11.47 -18.17
C LEU A 282 18.83 -10.21 -18.13
N SER A 283 19.23 -9.73 -19.31
CA SER A 283 19.91 -8.45 -19.47
C SER A 283 19.09 -7.52 -20.35
N LEU A 284 18.88 -6.28 -19.89
CA LEU A 284 18.17 -5.23 -20.63
C LEU A 284 19.15 -4.07 -20.90
N ASN A 285 19.31 -3.71 -22.15
CA ASN A 285 20.22 -2.62 -22.56
C ASN A 285 21.65 -2.75 -22.01
N GLY A 286 22.15 -3.99 -21.89
CA GLY A 286 23.50 -4.26 -21.35
C GLY A 286 23.60 -4.27 -19.82
N VAL A 287 22.51 -4.05 -19.11
CA VAL A 287 22.45 -4.15 -17.63
C VAL A 287 21.83 -5.48 -17.25
N SER A 288 22.49 -6.25 -16.37
CA SER A 288 21.93 -7.47 -15.80
C SER A 288 20.80 -7.13 -14.86
N VAL A 289 19.60 -7.65 -15.12
CA VAL A 289 18.38 -7.45 -14.32
C VAL A 289 18.05 -8.70 -13.52
N LEU A 290 18.23 -9.88 -14.11
CA LEU A 290 18.12 -11.17 -13.42
C LEU A 290 19.42 -11.95 -13.63
N SER A 291 19.87 -12.65 -12.60
CA SER A 291 21.14 -13.39 -12.60
C SER A 291 20.94 -14.75 -11.92
N ASP A 292 21.09 -15.81 -12.70
CA ASP A 292 21.21 -17.21 -12.25
C ASP A 292 20.07 -17.66 -11.32
N ILE A 293 18.81 -17.36 -11.69
CA ILE A 293 17.64 -17.71 -10.90
C ILE A 293 17.23 -19.15 -11.18
N SER A 294 17.16 -19.96 -10.11
CA SER A 294 16.72 -21.36 -10.18
C SER A 294 15.78 -21.67 -9.03
N PHE A 295 14.55 -22.11 -9.33
CA PHE A 295 13.58 -22.62 -8.36
C PHE A 295 12.46 -23.38 -9.07
N ASN A 296 11.61 -24.04 -8.28
CA ASN A 296 10.43 -24.74 -8.78
C ASN A 296 9.18 -24.37 -7.96
N VAL A 297 7.99 -24.67 -8.49
CA VAL A 297 6.70 -24.57 -7.78
C VAL A 297 5.89 -25.82 -8.07
N HIS A 298 5.31 -26.42 -7.03
CA HIS A 298 4.53 -27.65 -7.12
C HIS A 298 3.02 -27.39 -7.13
N ALA A 299 2.26 -28.34 -7.63
CA ALA A 299 0.81 -28.32 -7.56
C ALA A 299 0.33 -28.22 -6.09
N GLY A 300 -0.58 -27.28 -5.82
CA GLY A 300 -1.06 -27.01 -4.45
C GLY A 300 -0.07 -26.25 -3.56
N GLU A 301 1.08 -25.80 -4.10
CA GLU A 301 2.08 -24.98 -3.41
C GLU A 301 1.90 -23.50 -3.77
N MET A 302 2.05 -22.61 -2.77
CA MET A 302 2.20 -21.19 -2.97
C MET A 302 3.62 -20.75 -2.61
N VAL A 303 4.42 -20.42 -3.61
CA VAL A 303 5.77 -19.87 -3.44
C VAL A 303 5.70 -18.35 -3.51
N GLY A 304 6.19 -17.67 -2.46
CA GLY A 304 6.26 -16.22 -2.39
C GLY A 304 7.64 -15.70 -2.78
N ILE A 305 7.69 -14.73 -3.67
CA ILE A 305 8.89 -13.95 -3.99
C ILE A 305 8.77 -12.61 -3.27
N ALA A 306 9.58 -12.42 -2.21
CA ALA A 306 9.71 -11.15 -1.50
C ALA A 306 10.85 -10.31 -2.08
N GLY A 307 10.68 -8.99 -2.15
CA GLY A 307 11.75 -8.08 -2.58
C GLY A 307 11.25 -6.65 -2.66
N VAL A 308 12.16 -5.68 -2.57
CA VAL A 308 11.84 -4.26 -2.76
C VAL A 308 11.70 -3.93 -4.24
N ALA A 309 10.91 -2.91 -4.56
CA ALA A 309 10.73 -2.44 -5.93
C ALA A 309 12.05 -2.27 -6.69
N GLY A 310 12.09 -2.73 -7.93
CA GLY A 310 13.25 -2.57 -8.80
C GLY A 310 14.32 -3.66 -8.67
N ASN A 311 14.08 -4.72 -7.90
CA ASN A 311 15.00 -5.85 -7.78
C ASN A 311 14.82 -6.94 -8.86
N GLY A 312 13.95 -6.74 -9.87
CA GLY A 312 13.73 -7.68 -10.97
C GLY A 312 12.46 -8.53 -10.86
N GLN A 313 11.59 -8.27 -9.88
CA GLN A 313 10.34 -9.03 -9.66
C GLN A 313 9.42 -9.02 -10.88
N ARG A 314 9.22 -7.83 -11.48
CA ARG A 314 8.39 -7.65 -12.66
C ARG A 314 8.98 -8.40 -13.86
N GLU A 315 10.27 -8.24 -14.07
CA GLU A 315 10.98 -8.87 -15.18
C GLU A 315 10.95 -10.41 -15.06
N LEU A 316 11.06 -10.93 -13.83
CA LEU A 316 10.89 -12.35 -13.55
C LEU A 316 9.47 -12.84 -13.94
N ALA A 317 8.44 -12.13 -13.48
CA ALA A 317 7.04 -12.45 -13.81
C ALA A 317 6.78 -12.38 -15.31
N ASP A 318 7.24 -11.32 -15.97
CA ASP A 318 7.07 -11.12 -17.42
C ASP A 318 7.85 -12.19 -18.24
N THR A 319 9.02 -12.64 -17.76
CA THR A 319 9.77 -13.73 -18.38
C THR A 319 9.05 -15.07 -18.24
N ILE A 320 8.51 -15.39 -17.05
CA ILE A 320 7.71 -16.60 -16.85
C ILE A 320 6.44 -16.58 -17.72
N ALA A 321 5.82 -15.40 -17.85
CA ALA A 321 4.64 -15.21 -18.69
C ALA A 321 4.95 -15.27 -20.20
N GLY A 322 6.23 -15.34 -20.60
CA GLY A 322 6.65 -15.35 -22.00
C GLY A 322 6.53 -13.99 -22.69
N LEU A 323 6.43 -12.90 -21.90
CA LEU A 323 6.40 -11.52 -22.39
C LEU A 323 7.82 -10.97 -22.62
N MET A 324 8.81 -11.55 -21.95
CA MET A 324 10.24 -11.25 -22.11
C MET A 324 11.00 -12.55 -22.40
N SER A 325 12.00 -12.49 -23.31
CA SER A 325 12.93 -13.60 -23.57
C SER A 325 14.14 -13.49 -22.66
N PRO A 326 14.51 -14.54 -21.92
CA PRO A 326 15.70 -14.53 -21.08
C PRO A 326 16.97 -14.46 -21.93
N SER A 327 18.06 -13.96 -21.37
CA SER A 327 19.38 -13.97 -22.02
C SER A 327 20.02 -15.36 -21.96
N SER A 328 19.73 -16.14 -20.91
CA SER A 328 20.13 -17.54 -20.73
C SER A 328 19.21 -18.24 -19.74
N GLY A 329 19.35 -19.57 -19.63
CA GLY A 329 18.53 -20.39 -18.77
C GLY A 329 17.22 -20.80 -19.40
N SER A 330 16.30 -21.34 -18.60
CA SER A 330 15.07 -21.91 -19.12
C SER A 330 13.89 -21.83 -18.16
N VAL A 331 12.68 -21.75 -18.73
CA VAL A 331 11.40 -21.84 -18.04
C VAL A 331 10.61 -23.00 -18.62
N ALA A 332 10.10 -23.88 -17.78
CA ALA A 332 9.21 -24.97 -18.17
C ALA A 332 7.94 -24.97 -17.31
N ILE A 333 6.78 -25.24 -17.95
CA ILE A 333 5.48 -25.39 -17.30
C ILE A 333 4.98 -26.81 -17.54
N SER A 334 4.70 -27.56 -16.47
CA SER A 334 4.27 -28.97 -16.53
C SER A 334 5.20 -29.83 -17.41
N GLY A 335 6.53 -29.64 -17.29
CA GLY A 335 7.55 -30.34 -18.06
C GLY A 335 7.74 -29.87 -19.50
N SER A 336 6.98 -28.90 -19.97
CA SER A 336 7.08 -28.34 -21.33
C SER A 336 7.79 -26.99 -21.32
N MET A 337 8.83 -26.85 -22.16
CA MET A 337 9.61 -25.61 -22.28
C MET A 337 8.75 -24.46 -22.83
N THR A 338 8.77 -23.33 -22.15
CA THR A 338 8.10 -22.09 -22.59
C THR A 338 9.06 -21.01 -23.07
N THR A 339 10.36 -21.20 -22.81
CA THR A 339 11.42 -20.26 -23.21
C THR A 339 11.30 -19.96 -24.72
N ASP A 340 11.26 -18.69 -25.07
CA ASP A 340 11.15 -18.17 -26.46
C ASP A 340 9.91 -18.64 -27.25
N ARG A 341 8.92 -19.23 -26.61
CA ARG A 341 7.66 -19.67 -27.23
C ARG A 341 6.53 -18.62 -27.16
N GLY A 342 6.73 -17.60 -26.38
CA GLY A 342 5.79 -16.49 -26.19
C GLY A 342 4.58 -16.80 -25.30
N PRO A 343 3.79 -15.75 -24.96
CA PRO A 343 2.74 -15.85 -23.94
C PRO A 343 1.56 -16.75 -24.32
N ILE A 344 1.29 -16.92 -25.62
CA ILE A 344 0.20 -17.79 -26.07
C ILE A 344 0.50 -19.24 -25.69
N HIS A 345 1.73 -19.69 -25.95
CA HIS A 345 2.14 -21.06 -25.62
C HIS A 345 2.14 -21.31 -24.11
N ALA A 346 2.62 -20.36 -23.30
CA ALA A 346 2.56 -20.46 -21.86
C ALA A 346 1.10 -20.62 -21.35
N ARG A 347 0.16 -19.85 -21.91
CA ARG A 347 -1.27 -19.97 -21.61
C ARG A 347 -1.88 -21.31 -22.04
N GLU A 348 -1.48 -21.84 -23.17
CA GLU A 348 -1.92 -23.18 -23.64
C GLU A 348 -1.47 -24.29 -22.69
N LEU A 349 -0.36 -24.11 -21.99
CA LEU A 349 0.12 -25.02 -20.94
C LEU A 349 -0.57 -24.84 -19.58
N GLY A 350 -1.44 -23.83 -19.45
CA GLY A 350 -2.22 -23.56 -18.24
C GLY A 350 -1.67 -22.44 -17.37
N LEU A 351 -0.86 -21.52 -17.92
CA LEU A 351 -0.45 -20.30 -17.21
C LEU A 351 -1.60 -19.28 -17.16
N ALA A 352 -1.87 -18.77 -15.96
CA ALA A 352 -2.62 -17.56 -15.69
C ALA A 352 -1.68 -16.49 -15.14
N TYR A 353 -1.84 -15.23 -15.59
CA TYR A 353 -0.96 -14.12 -15.18
C TYR A 353 -1.76 -12.91 -14.72
N VAL A 354 -1.54 -12.50 -13.49
CA VAL A 354 -2.14 -11.31 -12.86
C VAL A 354 -1.02 -10.31 -12.60
N PRO A 355 -0.86 -9.29 -13.48
CA PRO A 355 0.17 -8.27 -13.30
C PRO A 355 -0.19 -7.29 -12.17
N GLU A 356 0.79 -6.58 -11.66
CA GLU A 356 0.62 -5.54 -10.63
C GLU A 356 -0.24 -4.37 -11.13
N ASP A 357 0.02 -3.87 -12.35
CA ASP A 357 -0.78 -2.81 -12.97
C ASP A 357 -2.08 -3.37 -13.57
N ARG A 358 -3.15 -3.23 -12.80
CA ARG A 358 -4.46 -3.76 -13.12
C ARG A 358 -5.09 -3.16 -14.37
N LEU A 359 -4.92 -1.86 -14.57
CA LEU A 359 -5.59 -1.10 -15.64
C LEU A 359 -4.68 -0.73 -16.80
N GLY A 360 -3.35 -0.74 -16.61
CA GLY A 360 -2.39 -0.50 -17.69
C GLY A 360 -1.98 -1.78 -18.41
N MET A 361 -1.89 -2.92 -17.68
CA MET A 361 -1.47 -4.22 -18.22
C MET A 361 -2.54 -5.30 -18.07
N GLY A 362 -3.25 -5.33 -16.96
CA GLY A 362 -4.18 -6.41 -16.63
C GLY A 362 -5.48 -6.34 -17.41
N LEU A 363 -6.22 -5.26 -17.33
CA LEU A 363 -7.52 -5.04 -17.97
C LEU A 363 -7.43 -3.93 -19.03
N VAL A 364 -8.31 -3.97 -20.00
CA VAL A 364 -8.50 -2.85 -20.94
C VAL A 364 -9.52 -1.87 -20.32
N PRO A 365 -9.09 -0.66 -19.88
CA PRO A 365 -9.92 0.24 -19.08
C PRO A 365 -11.20 0.71 -19.78
N SER A 366 -11.16 0.85 -21.09
CA SER A 366 -12.30 1.31 -21.92
C SER A 366 -13.33 0.23 -22.23
N MET A 367 -12.98 -1.04 -22.02
CA MET A 367 -13.85 -2.19 -22.27
C MET A 367 -14.74 -2.50 -21.07
N SER A 368 -15.85 -3.22 -21.32
CA SER A 368 -16.73 -3.74 -20.27
C SER A 368 -16.08 -4.93 -19.54
N ILE A 369 -16.65 -5.33 -18.39
CA ILE A 369 -16.27 -6.56 -17.71
C ILE A 369 -16.39 -7.74 -18.65
N LEU A 370 -17.51 -7.87 -19.35
CA LEU A 370 -17.75 -8.93 -20.35
C LEU A 370 -16.63 -9.00 -21.40
N ASP A 371 -16.25 -7.86 -21.99
CA ASP A 371 -15.22 -7.82 -23.01
C ASP A 371 -13.84 -8.17 -22.45
N ASN A 372 -13.52 -7.73 -21.23
CA ASN A 372 -12.29 -8.09 -20.56
C ASN A 372 -12.21 -9.60 -20.26
N LEU A 373 -13.31 -10.25 -19.88
CA LEU A 373 -13.38 -11.69 -19.65
C LEU A 373 -13.19 -12.50 -20.96
N LEU A 374 -13.55 -11.93 -22.11
CA LEU A 374 -13.38 -12.56 -23.41
C LEU A 374 -11.93 -12.56 -23.91
N LEU A 375 -11.06 -11.68 -23.44
CA LEU A 375 -9.70 -11.50 -23.97
C LEU A 375 -8.82 -12.75 -23.85
N THR A 376 -9.07 -13.60 -22.87
CA THR A 376 -8.28 -14.81 -22.59
C THR A 376 -8.91 -16.10 -23.15
N ARG A 377 -10.08 -16.00 -23.77
CA ARG A 377 -10.81 -17.15 -24.34
C ARG A 377 -10.34 -17.50 -25.75
N ASP A 378 -10.92 -18.57 -26.28
CA ASP A 378 -10.62 -19.03 -27.62
C ASP A 378 -10.86 -17.95 -28.69
N ARG A 379 -9.93 -17.88 -29.64
CA ARG A 379 -9.98 -16.94 -30.76
C ARG A 379 -11.01 -17.41 -31.79
N HIS A 380 -12.24 -16.97 -31.64
CA HIS A 380 -13.23 -17.06 -32.72
C HIS A 380 -13.18 -15.79 -33.56
N ILE A 381 -13.28 -15.93 -34.89
CA ILE A 381 -13.36 -14.77 -35.82
C ILE A 381 -14.59 -13.90 -35.49
N VAL A 382 -15.65 -14.56 -35.04
CA VAL A 382 -16.88 -13.87 -34.56
C VAL A 382 -17.04 -14.14 -33.07
N VAL A 383 -17.00 -13.08 -32.29
CA VAL A 383 -17.20 -13.15 -30.83
C VAL A 383 -18.69 -13.06 -30.53
N ASP A 384 -19.28 -14.17 -30.09
CA ASP A 384 -20.67 -14.15 -29.61
C ASP A 384 -20.73 -13.68 -28.14
N ARG A 385 -20.98 -12.37 -27.96
CA ARG A 385 -21.14 -11.75 -26.65
C ARG A 385 -22.37 -12.25 -25.90
N THR A 386 -23.37 -12.74 -26.62
CA THR A 386 -24.65 -13.18 -26.04
C THR A 386 -24.49 -14.50 -25.32
N SER A 387 -23.71 -15.42 -25.88
CA SER A 387 -23.44 -16.73 -25.29
C SER A 387 -22.58 -16.65 -24.00
N VAL A 388 -21.73 -15.63 -23.87
CA VAL A 388 -20.80 -15.46 -22.73
C VAL A 388 -21.43 -14.63 -21.60
N ARG A 389 -22.47 -13.87 -21.88
CA ARG A 389 -23.12 -12.99 -20.88
C ARG A 389 -23.60 -13.72 -19.62
N PRO A 390 -24.27 -14.89 -19.68
CA PRO A 390 -24.68 -15.63 -18.48
C PRO A 390 -23.50 -16.03 -17.59
N GLU A 391 -22.39 -16.42 -18.21
CA GLU A 391 -21.18 -16.77 -17.47
C GLU A 391 -20.52 -15.54 -16.84
N ALA A 392 -20.45 -14.43 -17.56
CA ALA A 392 -19.94 -13.17 -16.99
C ALA A 392 -20.80 -12.72 -15.78
N THR A 393 -22.12 -12.90 -15.84
CA THR A 393 -23.01 -12.64 -14.68
C THR A 393 -22.68 -13.57 -13.51
N ARG A 394 -22.52 -14.88 -13.77
CA ARG A 394 -22.16 -15.86 -12.75
C ARG A 394 -20.79 -15.53 -12.11
N LEU A 395 -19.80 -15.12 -12.90
CA LEU A 395 -18.48 -14.73 -12.38
C LEU A 395 -18.55 -13.45 -11.54
N ILE A 396 -19.36 -12.47 -11.92
CA ILE A 396 -19.59 -11.26 -11.13
C ILE A 396 -20.14 -11.63 -9.75
N GLU A 397 -21.10 -12.55 -9.68
CA GLU A 397 -21.68 -13.05 -8.44
C GLU A 397 -20.67 -13.88 -7.63
N GLN A 398 -20.00 -14.86 -8.26
CA GLN A 398 -19.05 -15.77 -7.64
C GLN A 398 -17.84 -15.05 -7.02
N PHE A 399 -17.33 -14.03 -7.70
CA PHE A 399 -16.18 -13.24 -7.23
C PHE A 399 -16.62 -11.98 -6.45
N GLU A 400 -17.92 -11.84 -6.15
CA GLU A 400 -18.49 -10.71 -5.41
C GLU A 400 -18.06 -9.34 -5.99
N ILE A 401 -18.09 -9.21 -7.32
CA ILE A 401 -17.70 -7.99 -8.01
C ILE A 401 -18.82 -6.96 -7.91
N LYS A 402 -18.57 -5.85 -7.22
CA LYS A 402 -19.54 -4.75 -7.11
C LYS A 402 -19.56 -3.94 -8.42
N ALA A 403 -20.48 -4.28 -9.31
CA ALA A 403 -20.65 -3.66 -10.62
C ALA A 403 -22.14 -3.63 -11.03
N ASN A 404 -22.49 -2.75 -11.98
CA ASN A 404 -23.83 -2.67 -12.55
C ASN A 404 -24.03 -3.69 -13.69
N GLY A 405 -23.55 -4.94 -13.50
CA GLY A 405 -23.64 -6.02 -14.46
C GLY A 405 -22.47 -6.10 -15.46
N PRO A 406 -22.53 -7.06 -16.41
CA PRO A 406 -21.42 -7.38 -17.33
C PRO A 406 -20.98 -6.23 -18.25
N ASP A 407 -21.85 -5.28 -18.54
CA ASP A 407 -21.54 -4.12 -19.39
C ASP A 407 -20.86 -2.97 -18.64
N HIS A 408 -20.61 -3.11 -17.34
CA HIS A 408 -19.89 -2.09 -16.55
C HIS A 408 -18.47 -1.92 -17.06
N VAL A 409 -18.08 -0.67 -17.35
CA VAL A 409 -16.77 -0.35 -17.93
C VAL A 409 -15.68 -0.44 -16.86
N ALA A 410 -14.59 -1.15 -17.16
CA ALA A 410 -13.53 -1.51 -16.20
C ALA A 410 -12.91 -0.29 -15.47
N ARG A 411 -12.68 0.84 -16.17
CA ARG A 411 -12.12 2.08 -15.56
C ARG A 411 -12.99 2.71 -14.48
N LYS A 412 -14.26 2.33 -14.37
CA LYS A 412 -15.20 2.84 -13.36
C LYS A 412 -15.26 1.96 -12.10
N LEU A 413 -14.56 0.83 -12.10
CA LEU A 413 -14.47 -0.05 -10.95
C LEU A 413 -13.52 0.53 -9.90
N SER A 414 -13.79 0.23 -8.63
CA SER A 414 -12.77 0.43 -7.58
C SER A 414 -11.59 -0.53 -7.79
N GLY A 415 -10.43 -0.23 -7.20
CA GLY A 415 -9.24 -1.07 -7.30
C GLY A 415 -9.51 -2.53 -6.93
N GLY A 416 -10.26 -2.77 -5.83
CA GLY A 416 -10.64 -4.12 -5.41
C GLY A 416 -11.55 -4.84 -6.41
N ASN A 417 -12.52 -4.15 -6.99
CA ASN A 417 -13.39 -4.77 -7.98
C ASN A 417 -12.67 -5.03 -9.31
N ALA A 418 -11.75 -4.15 -9.73
CA ALA A 418 -10.89 -4.39 -10.89
C ALA A 418 -10.00 -5.63 -10.67
N GLN A 419 -9.44 -5.79 -9.46
CA GLN A 419 -8.66 -6.98 -9.08
C GLN A 419 -9.49 -8.26 -9.14
N LYS A 420 -10.72 -8.23 -8.62
CA LYS A 420 -11.65 -9.37 -8.67
C LYS A 420 -12.02 -9.75 -10.11
N VAL A 421 -12.22 -8.76 -11.00
CA VAL A 421 -12.45 -9.03 -12.45
C VAL A 421 -11.24 -9.70 -13.07
N LEU A 422 -10.04 -9.24 -12.74
CA LEU A 422 -8.78 -9.80 -13.26
C LEU A 422 -8.59 -11.25 -12.79
N LEU A 423 -8.77 -11.51 -11.49
CA LEU A 423 -8.72 -12.86 -10.93
C LEU A 423 -9.82 -13.75 -11.50
N ALA A 424 -11.05 -13.25 -11.64
CA ALA A 424 -12.16 -14.00 -12.25
C ALA A 424 -11.81 -14.41 -13.69
N ARG A 425 -11.19 -13.53 -14.48
CA ARG A 425 -10.73 -13.83 -15.83
C ARG A 425 -9.66 -14.92 -15.86
N GLU A 426 -8.65 -14.80 -15.00
CA GLU A 426 -7.48 -15.66 -15.01
C GLU A 426 -7.77 -17.04 -14.38
N LEU A 427 -8.62 -17.09 -13.33
CA LEU A 427 -8.94 -18.34 -12.63
C LEU A 427 -10.09 -19.14 -13.27
N SER A 428 -11.03 -18.47 -13.97
CA SER A 428 -12.17 -19.18 -14.60
C SER A 428 -11.83 -19.92 -15.89
N GLY A 429 -10.57 -19.96 -16.25
CA GLY A 429 -10.08 -20.75 -17.36
C GLY A 429 -10.22 -20.06 -18.71
N GLY A 430 -9.08 -19.93 -19.40
CA GLY A 430 -9.00 -19.65 -20.82
C GLY A 430 -9.11 -20.94 -21.64
N ARG A 431 -8.17 -21.13 -22.57
CA ARG A 431 -8.07 -22.33 -23.44
C ARG A 431 -7.76 -23.63 -22.68
N SER A 432 -7.15 -23.52 -21.50
CA SER A 432 -6.77 -24.66 -20.66
C SER A 432 -7.12 -24.36 -19.22
N ALA A 433 -7.39 -25.41 -18.42
CA ALA A 433 -7.52 -25.26 -16.98
C ALA A 433 -6.24 -24.65 -16.40
N THR A 434 -6.39 -23.66 -15.51
CA THR A 434 -5.26 -22.99 -14.86
C THR A 434 -4.52 -24.00 -14.00
N LYS A 435 -3.23 -24.21 -14.30
CA LYS A 435 -2.32 -25.07 -13.52
C LYS A 435 -1.33 -24.24 -12.70
N LEU A 436 -0.89 -23.11 -13.28
CA LEU A 436 0.04 -22.16 -12.69
C LEU A 436 -0.59 -20.77 -12.69
N LEU A 437 -0.68 -20.15 -11.53
CA LEU A 437 -1.05 -18.75 -11.38
C LEU A 437 0.17 -17.95 -10.95
N VAL A 438 0.62 -17.03 -11.79
CA VAL A 438 1.60 -16.00 -11.41
C VAL A 438 0.84 -14.73 -11.06
N VAL A 439 0.97 -14.26 -9.82
CA VAL A 439 0.23 -13.11 -9.32
C VAL A 439 1.15 -12.10 -8.66
N CYS A 440 1.09 -10.84 -9.13
CA CYS A 440 1.96 -9.76 -8.66
C CYS A 440 1.17 -8.77 -7.81
N SER A 441 1.60 -8.58 -6.56
CA SER A 441 1.04 -7.63 -5.57
C SER A 441 -0.50 -7.61 -5.57
N PRO A 442 -1.17 -8.77 -5.41
CA PRO A 442 -2.62 -8.89 -5.62
C PRO A 442 -3.46 -8.03 -4.67
N THR A 443 -2.95 -7.71 -3.48
CA THR A 443 -3.70 -6.93 -2.48
C THR A 443 -3.28 -5.46 -2.42
N ARG A 444 -2.26 -5.04 -3.17
CA ARG A 444 -1.73 -3.67 -3.15
C ARG A 444 -2.83 -2.63 -3.40
N GLY A 445 -2.97 -1.67 -2.48
CA GLY A 445 -3.94 -0.57 -2.61
C GLY A 445 -5.40 -0.99 -2.55
N LEU A 446 -5.72 -2.18 -2.01
CA LEU A 446 -7.07 -2.65 -1.75
C LEU A 446 -7.51 -2.25 -0.33
N ASP A 447 -8.82 -2.22 -0.11
CA ASP A 447 -9.42 -2.17 1.22
C ASP A 447 -9.34 -3.55 1.91
N VAL A 448 -9.48 -3.57 3.25
CA VAL A 448 -9.32 -4.80 4.05
C VAL A 448 -10.30 -5.90 3.62
N GLY A 449 -11.54 -5.53 3.29
CA GLY A 449 -12.53 -6.50 2.83
C GLY A 449 -12.20 -7.09 1.45
N ALA A 450 -11.61 -6.29 0.54
CA ALA A 450 -11.14 -6.79 -0.74
C ALA A 450 -9.88 -7.66 -0.58
N ILE A 451 -8.97 -7.31 0.35
CA ILE A 451 -7.80 -8.13 0.69
C ILE A 451 -8.24 -9.53 1.17
N GLU A 452 -9.19 -9.59 2.11
CA GLU A 452 -9.75 -10.85 2.61
C GLU A 452 -10.31 -11.72 1.47
N THR A 453 -11.12 -11.10 0.59
CA THR A 453 -11.69 -11.82 -0.57
C THR A 453 -10.60 -12.34 -1.53
N VAL A 454 -9.59 -11.51 -1.84
CA VAL A 454 -8.50 -11.90 -2.74
C VAL A 454 -7.67 -13.04 -2.12
N ARG A 455 -7.36 -12.98 -0.83
CA ARG A 455 -6.65 -14.04 -0.11
C ARG A 455 -7.43 -15.36 -0.12
N ALA A 456 -8.74 -15.32 0.14
CA ALA A 456 -9.60 -16.50 0.05
C ALA A 456 -9.60 -17.10 -1.37
N LEU A 457 -9.70 -16.28 -2.42
CA LEU A 457 -9.65 -16.76 -3.81
C LEU A 457 -8.32 -17.44 -4.17
N LEU A 458 -7.20 -16.93 -3.65
CA LEU A 458 -5.88 -17.54 -3.86
C LEU A 458 -5.76 -18.87 -3.09
N ASP A 459 -6.28 -18.93 -1.86
CA ASP A 459 -6.28 -20.16 -1.05
C ASP A 459 -7.20 -21.24 -1.65
N ASP A 460 -8.37 -20.86 -2.17
CA ASP A 460 -9.26 -21.76 -2.92
C ASP A 460 -8.58 -22.33 -4.16
N ALA A 461 -7.86 -21.48 -4.93
CA ALA A 461 -7.12 -21.90 -6.10
C ALA A 461 -5.99 -22.89 -5.74
N ARG A 462 -5.24 -22.63 -4.65
CA ARG A 462 -4.22 -23.53 -4.10
C ARG A 462 -4.85 -24.86 -3.66
N SER A 463 -5.96 -24.81 -2.93
CA SER A 463 -6.69 -25.99 -2.45
C SER A 463 -7.24 -26.84 -3.60
N ALA A 464 -7.57 -26.21 -4.74
CA ALA A 464 -7.94 -26.92 -5.97
C ALA A 464 -6.74 -27.56 -6.70
N GLY A 465 -5.52 -27.46 -6.15
CA GLY A 465 -4.30 -28.06 -6.69
C GLY A 465 -3.54 -27.18 -7.67
N GLN A 466 -3.88 -25.90 -7.81
CA GLN A 466 -3.10 -24.98 -8.66
C GLN A 466 -1.78 -24.62 -7.98
N ALA A 467 -0.70 -24.51 -8.78
CA ALA A 467 0.56 -23.94 -8.34
C ALA A 467 0.44 -22.41 -8.37
N ILE A 468 0.90 -21.73 -7.31
CA ILE A 468 0.83 -20.27 -7.23
C ILE A 468 2.22 -19.69 -6.99
N LEU A 469 2.62 -18.76 -7.85
CA LEU A 469 3.78 -17.90 -7.64
C LEU A 469 3.30 -16.51 -7.28
N LEU A 470 3.38 -16.19 -5.99
CA LEU A 470 3.04 -14.88 -5.44
C LEU A 470 4.29 -13.99 -5.45
N ILE A 471 4.26 -12.88 -6.16
CA ILE A 471 5.35 -11.90 -6.18
C ILE A 471 4.83 -10.62 -5.52
N SER A 472 5.43 -10.18 -4.41
CA SER A 472 4.96 -9.01 -3.69
C SER A 472 6.09 -8.26 -2.98
N GLU A 473 5.93 -6.93 -2.92
CA GLU A 473 6.75 -6.05 -2.09
C GLU A 473 6.24 -6.00 -0.65
N ASP A 474 4.98 -6.40 -0.45
CA ASP A 474 4.35 -6.45 0.88
C ASP A 474 4.76 -7.74 1.59
N LEU A 475 5.66 -7.58 2.58
CA LEU A 475 6.20 -8.70 3.33
C LEU A 475 5.12 -9.41 4.16
N ASP A 476 4.12 -8.68 4.68
CA ASP A 476 3.01 -9.28 5.42
C ASP A 476 2.15 -10.16 4.50
N GLU A 477 1.95 -9.75 3.25
CA GLU A 477 1.25 -10.55 2.24
C GLU A 477 2.02 -11.84 1.95
N VAL A 478 3.33 -11.75 1.67
CA VAL A 478 4.18 -12.91 1.39
C VAL A 478 4.24 -13.84 2.59
N MET A 479 4.49 -13.29 3.79
CA MET A 479 4.62 -14.05 5.03
C MET A 479 3.33 -14.76 5.42
N SER A 480 2.16 -14.17 5.15
CA SER A 480 0.86 -14.76 5.55
C SER A 480 0.36 -15.85 4.60
N LEU A 481 0.72 -15.80 3.32
CA LEU A 481 0.13 -16.63 2.28
C LEU A 481 1.04 -17.76 1.80
N SER A 482 2.39 -17.58 1.83
CA SER A 482 3.31 -18.48 1.15
C SER A 482 3.69 -19.71 1.98
N ASP A 483 3.75 -20.87 1.35
CA ASP A 483 4.26 -22.10 1.93
C ASP A 483 5.80 -22.08 1.99
N ARG A 484 6.42 -21.43 0.98
CA ARG A 484 7.86 -21.23 0.85
C ARG A 484 8.12 -19.81 0.36
N ILE A 485 9.14 -19.15 0.90
CA ILE A 485 9.49 -17.77 0.62
C ILE A 485 10.89 -17.71 0.04
N LEU A 486 11.01 -17.06 -1.11
CA LEU A 486 12.26 -16.72 -1.76
C LEU A 486 12.44 -15.20 -1.69
N VAL A 487 13.65 -14.74 -1.41
CA VAL A 487 13.97 -13.31 -1.39
C VAL A 487 14.79 -12.94 -2.63
N LEU A 488 14.24 -12.03 -3.42
CA LEU A 488 14.91 -11.49 -4.60
C LEU A 488 15.58 -10.15 -4.27
N TYR A 489 16.90 -10.10 -4.43
CA TYR A 489 17.69 -8.89 -4.25
C TYR A 489 18.65 -8.71 -5.42
N ARG A 490 18.64 -7.54 -6.07
CA ARG A 490 19.46 -7.20 -7.23
C ARG A 490 19.49 -8.30 -8.32
N GLY A 491 18.32 -8.85 -8.61
CA GLY A 491 18.17 -9.84 -9.66
C GLY A 491 18.57 -11.27 -9.30
N SER A 492 18.95 -11.57 -8.06
CA SER A 492 19.31 -12.91 -7.60
C SER A 492 18.48 -13.35 -6.40
N ILE A 493 18.23 -14.65 -6.25
CA ILE A 493 17.63 -15.21 -5.04
C ILE A 493 18.74 -15.31 -3.98
N VAL A 494 18.60 -14.50 -2.91
CA VAL A 494 19.60 -14.41 -1.85
C VAL A 494 19.22 -15.17 -0.58
N HIS A 495 17.96 -15.57 -0.44
CA HIS A 495 17.47 -16.33 0.72
C HIS A 495 16.27 -17.18 0.33
N GLU A 496 16.16 -18.35 0.96
CA GLU A 496 15.01 -19.24 0.85
C GLU A 496 14.65 -19.79 2.24
N THR A 497 13.36 -19.82 2.58
CA THR A 497 12.89 -20.32 3.87
C THR A 497 11.47 -20.91 3.75
N PRO A 498 11.13 -21.97 4.51
CA PRO A 498 9.74 -22.40 4.62
C PRO A 498 8.91 -21.29 5.29
N GLY A 499 7.73 -21.01 4.75
CA GLY A 499 6.85 -19.96 5.28
C GLY A 499 6.45 -20.16 6.75
N ALA A 500 6.32 -21.43 7.19
CA ALA A 500 5.94 -21.75 8.57
C ALA A 500 7.00 -21.36 9.62
N THR A 501 8.29 -21.29 9.23
CA THR A 501 9.41 -20.95 10.11
C THR A 501 10.07 -19.62 9.78
N ALA A 502 9.56 -18.94 8.76
CA ALA A 502 10.07 -17.65 8.32
C ALA A 502 9.96 -16.59 9.43
N GLN A 503 11.01 -15.83 9.64
CA GLN A 503 11.04 -14.71 10.58
C GLN A 503 11.05 -13.40 9.81
N LEU A 504 10.20 -12.47 10.20
CA LEU A 504 10.04 -11.16 9.56
C LEU A 504 11.38 -10.40 9.46
N SER A 505 12.16 -10.43 10.56
CA SER A 505 13.48 -9.77 10.62
C SER A 505 14.47 -10.36 9.64
N THR A 506 14.52 -11.70 9.49
CA THR A 506 15.46 -12.39 8.59
C THR A 506 15.09 -12.13 7.13
N VAL A 507 13.81 -12.29 6.76
CA VAL A 507 13.35 -12.03 5.40
C VAL A 507 13.52 -10.55 5.05
N GLY A 508 13.16 -9.65 5.97
CA GLY A 508 13.32 -8.20 5.78
C GLY A 508 14.79 -7.77 5.63
N ALA A 509 15.71 -8.35 6.42
CA ALA A 509 17.14 -8.11 6.27
C ALA A 509 17.66 -8.58 4.90
N ALA A 510 17.25 -9.76 4.45
CA ALA A 510 17.62 -10.28 3.13
C ALA A 510 17.06 -9.39 1.99
N MET A 511 15.85 -8.86 2.11
CA MET A 511 15.27 -7.89 1.16
C MET A 511 16.08 -6.59 1.07
N ALA A 512 16.71 -6.18 2.18
CA ALA A 512 17.62 -5.02 2.23
C ALA A 512 19.05 -5.33 1.78
N GLY A 513 19.36 -6.57 1.42
CA GLY A 513 20.70 -7.01 1.04
C GLY A 513 21.66 -7.17 2.24
N LEU A 514 21.12 -7.22 3.45
CA LEU A 514 21.85 -7.50 4.67
C LEU A 514 21.84 -9.02 4.88
N THR A 515 22.75 -9.74 4.24
CA THR A 515 22.93 -11.17 4.50
C THR A 515 23.54 -11.34 5.88
N THR A 516 22.82 -12.05 6.77
CA THR A 516 23.47 -12.65 7.95
C THR A 516 24.43 -13.72 7.44
N GLU A 517 25.71 -13.40 7.31
CA GLU A 517 26.77 -14.39 7.24
C GLU A 517 26.73 -15.20 8.54
N GLY A 518 26.34 -16.46 8.44
CA GLY A 518 26.33 -17.31 9.62
C GLY A 518 25.74 -18.68 9.40
N ASN A 519 26.56 -19.57 9.01
CA ASN A 519 26.68 -21.02 9.13
C ASN A 519 26.55 -21.81 7.84
N SER A 520 27.70 -22.02 7.23
CA SER A 520 28.04 -23.25 6.49
C SER A 520 28.07 -24.46 7.41
#